data_b4a4655e162569e1be2f15eb08f19319
#
_entry.id   b4a4655e162569e1be2f15eb08f19319
#
_cell.length_a   1.000
_cell.length_b   1.000
_cell.length_c   1.000
_cell.angle_alpha   90.00
_cell.angle_beta   90.00
_cell.angle_gamma   90.00
#
_symmetry.space_group_name_H-M   'P 1'
#
loop_
_entity.id
_entity.type
_entity.pdbx_description
1 polymer ?
#
loop_
_entity_poly.entity_id
_entity_poly.type
_entity_poly.pdbx_seq_one_letter_code
_entity_poly.pdbx_strand_id
1 'polypeptide(L)'
;MNSKCVLLLLAFTAVLTLTACSGSKNTCTTNCTTSDAIVNVTLFDTPPTGLTVLSYSLPIVGISLTPSTGTPVSIYSPTTIVPTELTRLQAESALIAMDVQVPAGTYTAINVTLATSGGIFINESTTVLNTTCGVGNVCPLAGGAATTVTIPMKLTLNSGQASWIGLDVNLNNAITMPTSTTVAADFTQANTFAATTTPRTGTPSNAFDTIGDFIGTVTALTNSSITVQNTITGQSLTAALNSGTQFDAAPSSYSNCANGGSCIAKGSVVSMDATLTTSSTLTATEIDVLDAAATDEVEGVIYPTGPLTATPVVVGMILADKISTGDNTTLGAVTTTFGTGIFLAANTSINYVIDEKNLTNSITPVGFAGSGDLLAGQQIRAHVTNVTSGTSGISATATNVLLRWSRISGSINSFAGNNFTMTGLPQYIATLNSTLIQPAAVFTYQNGTLFDGVTGTGDPNFAVGKPVAIRALFLNSNAPPFQAAKVRVP
;
A
#
# COMPACT_ATOMS: atom_id res chain seq x y z
N MET A 1 -55.03 64.60 7.71
CA MET A 1 -55.19 64.02 9.10
C MET A 1 -54.35 62.77 9.21
N ASN A 2 -53.42 62.83 10.08
CA ASN A 2 -52.29 61.95 10.30
C ASN A 2 -52.66 60.55 10.82
N SER A 3 -51.97 59.52 10.38
CA SER A 3 -51.68 58.41 11.26
C SER A 3 -50.37 57.76 10.83
N LYS A 4 -49.39 57.83 11.73
CA LYS A 4 -48.05 57.23 11.63
C LYS A 4 -48.16 55.73 12.01
N CYS A 5 -47.79 54.84 11.13
CA CYS A 5 -47.53 53.46 11.47
C CYS A 5 -46.02 53.26 11.69
N VAL A 6 -45.62 53.01 12.93
CA VAL A 6 -44.28 52.65 13.31
C VAL A 6 -44.10 51.16 13.07
N LEU A 7 -43.23 50.82 12.12
CA LEU A 7 -42.82 49.43 11.83
C LEU A 7 -41.61 49.08 12.70
N LEU A 8 -41.85 48.22 13.69
CA LEU A 8 -40.81 47.65 14.56
C LEU A 8 -40.09 46.53 13.79
N LEU A 9 -38.87 46.76 13.34
CA LEU A 9 -38.00 45.73 12.72
C LEU A 9 -37.34 44.93 13.85
N LEU A 10 -37.81 43.73 14.11
CA LEU A 10 -37.09 42.73 14.91
C LEU A 10 -36.06 42.06 14.02
N ALA A 11 -34.79 42.43 14.21
CA ALA A 11 -33.66 41.72 13.65
C ALA A 11 -33.45 40.40 14.40
N PHE A 12 -33.87 39.29 13.80
CA PHE A 12 -33.52 37.94 14.23
C PHE A 12 -32.10 37.63 13.71
N THR A 13 -31.09 37.80 14.53
CA THR A 13 -29.74 37.27 14.27
C THR A 13 -29.77 35.78 14.51
N ALA A 14 -30.01 35.01 13.46
CA ALA A 14 -29.76 33.58 13.47
C ALA A 14 -28.24 33.35 13.43
N VAL A 15 -27.65 33.03 14.57
CA VAL A 15 -26.29 32.50 14.63
C VAL A 15 -26.35 31.07 14.06
N LEU A 16 -26.02 30.95 12.78
CA LEU A 16 -25.72 29.65 12.19
C LEU A 16 -24.35 29.20 12.75
N THR A 17 -24.40 28.37 13.80
CA THR A 17 -23.27 27.55 14.18
C THR A 17 -23.08 26.50 13.07
N LEU A 18 -22.19 26.79 12.13
CA LEU A 18 -21.62 25.79 11.23
C LEU A 18 -20.84 24.79 12.08
N THR A 19 -21.49 23.73 12.51
CA THR A 19 -20.79 22.53 12.92
C THR A 19 -20.17 21.94 11.66
N ALA A 20 -18.88 22.26 11.45
CA ALA A 20 -18.05 21.53 10.50
C ALA A 20 -18.11 20.06 10.92
N CYS A 21 -18.81 19.22 10.15
CA CYS A 21 -18.68 17.77 10.20
C CYS A 21 -17.24 17.44 9.75
N SER A 22 -16.31 17.40 10.69
CA SER A 22 -15.04 16.74 10.53
C SER A 22 -15.31 15.24 10.34
N GLY A 23 -14.58 14.63 9.40
CA GLY A 23 -14.76 13.30 8.86
C GLY A 23 -15.10 12.19 9.85
N SER A 24 -15.75 11.20 9.31
CA SER A 24 -16.27 9.97 9.90
C SER A 24 -15.84 9.71 11.35
N LYS A 25 -16.40 10.43 12.29
CA LYS A 25 -16.46 9.98 13.66
C LYS A 25 -17.44 8.80 13.62
N ASN A 26 -16.93 7.58 13.77
CA ASN A 26 -17.75 6.51 14.29
C ASN A 26 -18.24 7.02 15.66
N THR A 27 -19.35 7.74 15.64
CA THR A 27 -19.97 8.25 16.85
C THR A 27 -20.33 7.04 17.68
N CYS A 28 -19.63 6.88 18.79
CA CYS A 28 -20.12 6.08 19.87
C CYS A 28 -21.56 6.53 20.16
N THR A 29 -22.56 5.70 19.81
CA THR A 29 -23.97 6.08 19.86
C THR A 29 -24.55 6.05 21.27
N THR A 30 -23.77 5.65 22.28
CA THR A 30 -24.18 5.65 23.69
C THR A 30 -22.97 5.91 24.60
N ASN A 31 -22.93 7.08 25.22
CA ASN A 31 -22.05 7.45 26.32
C ASN A 31 -20.53 7.46 26.04
N CYS A 32 -20.08 8.22 25.04
CA CYS A 32 -18.68 8.65 25.02
C CYS A 32 -18.49 9.71 26.11
N THR A 33 -17.86 9.30 27.17
CA THR A 33 -17.43 10.21 28.23
C THR A 33 -16.02 10.72 27.94
N THR A 34 -15.58 11.79 28.61
CA THR A 34 -14.20 12.32 28.54
C THR A 34 -13.13 11.31 29.00
N SER A 35 -13.51 10.04 29.14
CA SER A 35 -12.69 8.93 29.63
C SER A 35 -12.28 7.92 28.54
N ASP A 36 -12.60 8.16 27.27
CA ASP A 36 -12.26 7.20 26.21
C ASP A 36 -10.78 7.30 25.82
N ALA A 37 -10.21 6.16 25.41
CA ALA A 37 -8.91 6.08 24.78
C ALA A 37 -9.06 6.22 23.25
N ILE A 38 -7.97 6.53 22.57
CA ILE A 38 -7.89 6.60 21.10
C ILE A 38 -7.12 5.39 20.60
N VAL A 39 -7.64 4.73 19.58
CA VAL A 39 -6.99 3.55 18.95
C VAL A 39 -6.74 3.81 17.47
N ASN A 40 -5.52 3.51 17.03
CA ASN A 40 -5.11 3.49 15.62
C ASN A 40 -4.72 2.06 15.26
N VAL A 41 -5.11 1.61 14.08
CA VAL A 41 -4.84 0.24 13.61
C VAL A 41 -4.16 0.27 12.25
N THR A 42 -3.00 -0.36 12.14
CA THR A 42 -2.32 -0.60 10.87
C THR A 42 -2.27 -2.10 10.56
N LEU A 43 -2.13 -2.42 9.30
CA LEU A 43 -2.01 -3.78 8.78
C LEU A 43 -0.72 -3.91 7.98
N PHE A 44 0.03 -4.99 8.19
CA PHE A 44 1.20 -5.38 7.41
C PHE A 44 1.18 -6.88 7.15
N ASP A 45 2.04 -7.35 6.23
CA ASP A 45 2.07 -8.75 5.80
C ASP A 45 3.43 -9.38 6.04
N THR A 46 3.42 -10.62 6.55
CA THR A 46 4.56 -11.53 6.51
C THR A 46 4.41 -12.44 5.28
N PRO A 47 5.23 -12.24 4.23
CA PRO A 47 5.09 -12.97 2.97
C PRO A 47 5.36 -14.47 3.12
N PRO A 48 4.75 -15.31 2.27
CA PRO A 48 4.98 -16.74 2.29
C PRO A 48 6.40 -17.08 1.82
N THR A 49 6.96 -18.16 2.34
CA THR A 49 8.22 -18.73 1.88
C THR A 49 7.95 -19.86 0.88
N GLY A 50 8.73 -19.92 -0.20
CA GLY A 50 8.64 -20.99 -1.21
C GLY A 50 7.43 -20.90 -2.15
N LEU A 51 6.68 -19.79 -2.11
CA LEU A 51 5.62 -19.48 -3.04
C LEU A 51 5.66 -17.99 -3.41
N THR A 52 5.68 -17.70 -4.68
CA THR A 52 5.65 -16.31 -5.17
C THR A 52 4.23 -15.85 -5.39
N VAL A 53 3.66 -15.17 -4.42
CA VAL A 53 2.34 -14.55 -4.54
C VAL A 53 2.51 -13.22 -5.28
N LEU A 54 1.76 -13.04 -6.38
CA LEU A 54 1.77 -11.83 -7.20
C LEU A 54 0.72 -10.82 -6.74
N SER A 55 -0.39 -11.32 -6.20
CA SER A 55 -1.48 -10.50 -5.66
C SER A 55 -2.28 -11.33 -4.68
N TYR A 56 -2.67 -10.75 -3.56
CA TYR A 56 -3.61 -11.34 -2.62
C TYR A 56 -4.51 -10.28 -2.01
N SER A 57 -5.77 -10.32 -2.38
CA SER A 57 -6.80 -9.37 -1.92
C SER A 57 -7.48 -9.88 -0.65
N LEU A 58 -7.31 -9.16 0.46
CA LEU A 58 -7.89 -9.48 1.76
C LEU A 58 -8.99 -8.47 2.14
N PRO A 59 -10.28 -8.83 2.03
CA PRO A 59 -11.36 -7.95 2.41
C PRO A 59 -11.64 -8.05 3.92
N ILE A 60 -11.28 -7.02 4.68
CA ILE A 60 -11.59 -6.88 6.10
C ILE A 60 -12.95 -6.19 6.23
N VAL A 61 -13.93 -6.89 6.80
CA VAL A 61 -15.29 -6.39 6.97
C VAL A 61 -15.58 -5.87 8.37
N GLY A 62 -14.69 -6.16 9.32
CA GLY A 62 -14.83 -5.63 10.68
C GLY A 62 -13.65 -5.95 11.56
N ILE A 63 -13.38 -5.06 12.52
CA ILE A 63 -12.44 -5.31 13.61
C ILE A 63 -13.11 -4.89 14.92
N SER A 64 -12.99 -5.72 15.96
CA SER A 64 -13.50 -5.40 17.29
C SER A 64 -12.53 -5.82 18.38
N LEU A 65 -12.58 -5.11 19.52
CA LEU A 65 -11.84 -5.43 20.74
C LEU A 65 -12.76 -6.14 21.72
N THR A 66 -12.34 -7.26 22.28
CA THR A 66 -13.06 -7.98 23.33
C THR A 66 -12.57 -7.49 24.68
N PRO A 67 -13.40 -6.78 25.47
CA PRO A 67 -13.02 -6.32 26.80
C PRO A 67 -12.95 -7.53 27.76
N SER A 68 -12.25 -7.36 28.88
CA SER A 68 -12.20 -8.39 29.93
C SER A 68 -13.58 -8.69 30.54
N THR A 69 -14.50 -7.73 30.47
CA THR A 69 -15.90 -7.85 30.87
C THR A 69 -16.77 -7.01 29.93
N GLY A 70 -17.92 -7.52 29.52
CA GLY A 70 -18.85 -6.81 28.63
C GLY A 70 -18.86 -7.35 27.22
N THR A 71 -19.43 -6.56 26.30
CA THR A 71 -19.57 -6.89 24.88
C THR A 71 -18.40 -6.35 24.05
N PRO A 72 -18.04 -7.01 22.92
CA PRO A 72 -17.03 -6.49 22.02
C PRO A 72 -17.32 -5.09 21.53
N VAL A 73 -16.27 -4.28 21.40
CA VAL A 73 -16.31 -2.89 20.93
C VAL A 73 -15.80 -2.85 19.50
N SER A 74 -16.63 -2.41 18.56
CA SER A 74 -16.22 -2.25 17.16
C SER A 74 -15.25 -1.09 17.01
N ILE A 75 -14.12 -1.32 16.34
CA ILE A 75 -13.12 -0.29 16.01
C ILE A 75 -12.98 -0.05 14.51
N TYR A 76 -13.49 -0.98 13.70
CA TYR A 76 -13.56 -0.84 12.25
C TYR A 76 -14.82 -1.56 11.73
N SER A 77 -15.63 -0.85 10.96
CA SER A 77 -16.84 -1.38 10.32
C SER A 77 -17.15 -0.53 9.08
N PRO A 78 -16.50 -0.84 7.95
CA PRO A 78 -16.63 -0.03 6.75
C PRO A 78 -18.01 -0.19 6.13
N THR A 79 -18.56 0.88 5.57
CA THR A 79 -19.80 0.85 4.77
C THR A 79 -19.58 0.27 3.38
N THR A 80 -18.36 0.44 2.87
CA THR A 80 -17.91 -0.13 1.60
C THR A 80 -16.63 -0.93 1.87
N ILE A 81 -16.68 -2.21 1.52
CA ILE A 81 -15.52 -3.10 1.70
C ILE A 81 -14.58 -2.89 0.53
N VAL A 82 -13.37 -2.44 0.81
CA VAL A 82 -12.26 -2.38 -0.15
C VAL A 82 -11.24 -3.41 0.27
N PRO A 83 -10.97 -4.42 -0.56
CA PRO A 83 -9.94 -5.41 -0.24
C PRO A 83 -8.57 -4.75 -0.13
N THR A 84 -7.82 -5.15 0.87
CA THR A 84 -6.42 -4.75 1.02
C THR A 84 -5.53 -5.68 0.20
N GLU A 85 -4.66 -5.12 -0.62
CA GLU A 85 -3.66 -5.88 -1.40
C GLU A 85 -2.44 -6.18 -0.53
N LEU A 86 -2.31 -7.43 -0.09
CA LEU A 86 -1.29 -7.81 0.91
C LEU A 86 0.13 -7.79 0.37
N THR A 87 0.35 -8.06 -0.92
CA THR A 87 1.72 -8.08 -1.47
C THR A 87 2.40 -6.71 -1.37
N ARG A 88 1.62 -5.63 -1.28
CA ARG A 88 2.13 -4.28 -1.03
C ARG A 88 2.60 -4.08 0.41
N LEU A 89 2.07 -4.86 1.35
CA LEU A 89 2.30 -4.71 2.79
C LEU A 89 3.54 -5.46 3.31
N GLN A 90 4.31 -6.11 2.43
CA GLN A 90 5.54 -6.79 2.81
C GLN A 90 6.59 -5.83 3.38
N ALA A 91 6.70 -4.64 2.81
CA ALA A 91 7.64 -3.61 3.26
C ALA A 91 6.95 -2.36 3.82
N GLU A 92 5.64 -2.29 3.76
CA GLU A 92 4.83 -1.14 4.17
C GLU A 92 3.65 -1.57 5.05
N SER A 93 2.86 -0.61 5.48
CA SER A 93 1.63 -0.87 6.21
C SER A 93 0.47 -0.09 5.62
N ALA A 94 -0.72 -0.66 5.69
CA ALA A 94 -1.96 0.05 5.41
C ALA A 94 -2.58 0.57 6.71
N LEU A 95 -3.12 1.79 6.68
CA LEU A 95 -3.90 2.31 7.79
C LEU A 95 -5.35 1.82 7.67
N ILE A 96 -5.78 1.02 8.63
CA ILE A 96 -7.14 0.44 8.65
C ILE A 96 -8.10 1.35 9.41
N ALA A 97 -7.68 1.84 10.58
CA ALA A 97 -8.50 2.73 11.41
C ALA A 97 -7.63 3.77 12.10
N MET A 98 -8.14 4.99 12.23
CA MET A 98 -7.46 6.10 12.89
C MET A 98 -8.40 6.86 13.80
N ASP A 99 -7.88 7.32 14.94
CA ASP A 99 -8.57 8.16 15.93
C ASP A 99 -9.90 7.57 16.44
N VAL A 100 -9.98 6.23 16.52
CA VAL A 100 -11.18 5.55 16.99
C VAL A 100 -11.27 5.68 18.50
N GLN A 101 -12.36 6.25 18.98
CA GLN A 101 -12.63 6.37 20.42
C GLN A 101 -13.17 5.03 20.97
N VAL A 102 -12.52 4.54 22.00
CA VAL A 102 -12.79 3.24 22.63
C VAL A 102 -12.82 3.42 24.14
N PRO A 103 -13.78 2.83 24.88
CA PRO A 103 -13.79 2.91 26.33
C PRO A 103 -12.45 2.49 26.93
N ALA A 104 -11.93 3.29 27.87
CA ALA A 104 -10.73 2.92 28.61
C ALA A 104 -10.96 1.63 29.40
N GLY A 105 -9.97 0.74 29.42
CA GLY A 105 -10.10 -0.55 30.09
C GLY A 105 -9.11 -1.58 29.61
N THR A 106 -9.30 -2.81 30.07
CA THR A 106 -8.47 -3.95 29.66
C THR A 106 -9.23 -4.80 28.63
N TYR A 107 -8.55 -5.11 27.54
CA TYR A 107 -9.03 -5.95 26.44
C TYR A 107 -8.20 -7.23 26.37
N THR A 108 -8.85 -8.34 26.04
CA THR A 108 -8.25 -9.69 26.05
C THR A 108 -8.06 -10.30 24.68
N ALA A 109 -8.73 -9.72 23.66
CA ALA A 109 -8.57 -10.17 22.27
C ALA A 109 -8.94 -9.05 21.30
N ILE A 110 -8.41 -9.17 20.09
CA ILE A 110 -8.87 -8.48 18.90
C ILE A 110 -9.48 -9.50 17.95
N ASN A 111 -10.64 -9.19 17.38
CA ASN A 111 -11.30 -10.02 16.40
C ASN A 111 -11.26 -9.33 15.04
N VAL A 112 -10.75 -10.03 14.03
CA VAL A 112 -10.71 -9.58 12.64
C VAL A 112 -11.69 -10.41 11.83
N THR A 113 -12.71 -9.78 11.29
CA THR A 113 -13.71 -10.45 10.45
C THR A 113 -13.39 -10.21 8.99
N LEU A 114 -13.26 -11.30 8.25
CA LEU A 114 -12.90 -11.34 6.84
C LEU A 114 -14.09 -11.77 5.99
N ALA A 115 -14.24 -11.20 4.80
CA ALA A 115 -15.03 -11.82 3.73
C ALA A 115 -14.14 -12.77 2.92
N THR A 116 -14.73 -13.39 1.88
CA THR A 116 -13.97 -14.27 0.97
C THR A 116 -12.83 -13.50 0.33
N SER A 117 -11.62 -14.04 0.47
CA SER A 117 -10.38 -13.52 -0.07
C SER A 117 -9.91 -14.33 -1.28
N GLY A 118 -8.85 -13.90 -1.94
CA GLY A 118 -8.24 -14.66 -3.03
C GLY A 118 -7.08 -13.92 -3.67
N GLY A 119 -6.34 -14.64 -4.50
CA GLY A 119 -5.16 -14.08 -5.14
C GLY A 119 -4.65 -14.92 -6.31
N ILE A 120 -3.45 -14.62 -6.73
CA ILE A 120 -2.70 -15.35 -7.75
C ILE A 120 -1.25 -15.52 -7.34
N PHE A 121 -0.63 -16.58 -7.83
CA PHE A 121 0.79 -16.87 -7.60
C PHE A 121 1.45 -17.38 -8.88
N ILE A 122 2.78 -17.36 -8.94
CA ILE A 122 3.56 -18.05 -9.96
C ILE A 122 4.00 -19.40 -9.41
N ASN A 123 3.75 -20.46 -10.19
CA ASN A 123 4.28 -21.78 -9.87
C ASN A 123 5.76 -21.87 -10.30
N GLU A 124 6.66 -21.57 -9.40
CA GLU A 124 8.12 -21.69 -9.57
C GLU A 124 8.67 -23.06 -9.12
N SER A 125 7.79 -23.98 -8.71
CA SER A 125 8.19 -25.35 -8.36
C SER A 125 8.58 -26.15 -9.60
N THR A 126 9.24 -27.26 -9.41
CA THR A 126 9.61 -28.20 -10.49
C THR A 126 8.47 -29.12 -10.90
N THR A 127 7.32 -29.01 -10.25
CA THR A 127 6.15 -29.89 -10.44
C THR A 127 4.91 -29.08 -10.78
N VAL A 128 3.98 -29.70 -11.51
CA VAL A 128 2.65 -29.14 -11.77
C VAL A 128 1.86 -29.19 -10.47
N LEU A 129 1.39 -28.03 -9.99
CA LEU A 129 0.70 -27.90 -8.69
C LEU A 129 -0.81 -28.18 -8.77
N ASN A 130 -1.38 -28.29 -9.92
CA ASN A 130 -2.70 -28.84 -10.19
C ASN A 130 -2.80 -29.15 -11.68
N THR A 131 -3.89 -29.72 -12.14
CA THR A 131 -4.05 -30.10 -13.57
C THR A 131 -3.94 -28.93 -14.55
N THR A 132 -3.98 -27.69 -14.05
CA THR A 132 -3.97 -26.45 -14.87
C THR A 132 -2.83 -25.50 -14.53
N CYS A 133 -2.12 -25.72 -13.39
CA CYS A 133 -1.05 -24.85 -12.93
C CYS A 133 0.33 -25.45 -13.25
N GLY A 134 0.74 -25.32 -14.51
CA GLY A 134 2.07 -25.74 -14.96
C GLY A 134 3.20 -24.92 -14.34
N VAL A 135 4.41 -25.47 -14.43
CA VAL A 135 5.64 -24.76 -14.00
C VAL A 135 5.80 -23.47 -14.77
N GLY A 136 6.11 -22.37 -14.09
CA GLY A 136 6.24 -21.03 -14.66
C GLY A 136 4.92 -20.31 -14.96
N ASN A 137 3.78 -20.96 -14.73
CA ASN A 137 2.48 -20.35 -15.00
C ASN A 137 1.99 -19.52 -13.80
N VAL A 138 1.25 -18.47 -14.13
CA VAL A 138 0.44 -17.72 -13.16
C VAL A 138 -0.85 -18.50 -12.91
N CYS A 139 -1.13 -18.75 -11.65
CA CYS A 139 -2.19 -19.64 -11.21
C CYS A 139 -3.06 -18.96 -10.14
N PRO A 140 -4.35 -19.29 -10.08
CA PRO A 140 -5.19 -18.80 -9.01
C PRO A 140 -4.77 -19.39 -7.66
N LEU A 141 -4.66 -18.53 -6.66
CA LEU A 141 -4.55 -18.86 -5.25
C LEU A 141 -5.96 -18.88 -4.67
N ALA A 142 -6.47 -20.05 -4.39
CA ALA A 142 -7.81 -20.17 -3.84
C ALA A 142 -7.92 -19.40 -2.52
N GLY A 143 -8.96 -18.60 -2.40
CA GLY A 143 -9.13 -17.72 -1.26
C GLY A 143 -9.65 -18.40 -0.02
N GLY A 144 -9.38 -17.78 1.11
CA GLY A 144 -10.02 -18.14 2.37
C GLY A 144 -11.51 -17.84 2.36
N ALA A 145 -12.29 -18.72 2.98
CA ALA A 145 -13.71 -18.46 3.24
C ALA A 145 -13.88 -17.28 4.20
N ALA A 146 -15.07 -16.68 4.18
CA ALA A 146 -15.43 -15.67 5.19
C ALA A 146 -15.31 -16.28 6.61
N THR A 147 -14.59 -15.59 7.49
CA THR A 147 -14.31 -16.07 8.85
C THR A 147 -14.05 -14.91 9.79
N THR A 148 -14.07 -15.20 11.09
CA THR A 148 -13.57 -14.27 12.12
C THR A 148 -12.38 -14.92 12.84
N VAL A 149 -11.24 -14.23 12.76
CA VAL A 149 -10.03 -14.65 13.46
C VAL A 149 -9.96 -13.91 14.79
N THR A 150 -9.84 -14.65 15.88
CA THR A 150 -9.65 -14.11 17.23
C THR A 150 -8.19 -14.19 17.61
N ILE A 151 -7.57 -13.04 17.87
CA ILE A 151 -6.16 -12.89 18.24
C ILE A 151 -6.11 -12.59 19.75
N PRO A 152 -5.68 -13.53 20.59
CA PRO A 152 -5.51 -13.27 22.03
C PRO A 152 -4.45 -12.20 22.26
N MET A 153 -4.78 -11.22 23.06
CA MET A 153 -3.83 -10.15 23.44
C MET A 153 -4.22 -9.55 24.78
N LYS A 154 -3.25 -8.99 25.49
CA LYS A 154 -3.52 -8.19 26.68
C LYS A 154 -3.24 -6.73 26.36
N LEU A 155 -4.30 -5.95 26.19
CA LEU A 155 -4.23 -4.53 25.87
C LEU A 155 -4.89 -3.73 27.00
N THR A 156 -4.17 -2.76 27.55
CA THR A 156 -4.74 -1.79 28.50
C THR A 156 -4.81 -0.42 27.81
N LEU A 157 -6.01 0.08 27.66
CA LEU A 157 -6.29 1.40 27.09
C LEU A 157 -6.55 2.40 28.22
N ASN A 158 -5.75 3.44 28.28
CA ASN A 158 -5.87 4.50 29.27
C ASN A 158 -6.68 5.68 28.73
N SER A 159 -7.53 6.24 29.57
CA SER A 159 -8.34 7.40 29.23
C SER A 159 -7.50 8.56 28.68
N GLY A 160 -7.95 9.14 27.56
CA GLY A 160 -7.31 10.26 26.90
C GLY A 160 -5.96 9.95 26.26
N GLN A 161 -5.53 8.68 26.28
CA GLN A 161 -4.27 8.25 25.64
C GLN A 161 -4.53 7.61 24.30
N ALA A 162 -3.64 7.90 23.36
CA ALA A 162 -3.62 7.20 22.08
C ALA A 162 -2.82 5.90 22.20
N SER A 163 -3.34 4.86 21.59
CA SER A 163 -2.72 3.53 21.47
C SER A 163 -2.71 3.10 20.02
N TRP A 164 -1.65 2.39 19.65
CA TRP A 164 -1.52 1.79 18.33
C TRP A 164 -1.62 0.28 18.44
N ILE A 165 -2.22 -0.33 17.42
CA ILE A 165 -2.29 -1.77 17.21
C ILE A 165 -1.81 -2.06 15.81
N GLY A 166 -0.69 -2.75 15.68
CA GLY A 166 -0.22 -3.31 14.42
C GLY A 166 -0.75 -4.74 14.26
N LEU A 167 -1.43 -5.00 13.15
CA LEU A 167 -1.89 -6.33 12.77
C LEU A 167 -0.96 -6.89 11.71
N ASP A 168 -0.35 -8.02 11.99
CA ASP A 168 0.41 -8.81 11.02
C ASP A 168 -0.48 -9.89 10.42
N VAL A 169 -0.61 -9.87 9.10
CA VAL A 169 -1.21 -10.98 8.34
C VAL A 169 -0.07 -11.91 7.92
N ASN A 170 -0.05 -13.10 8.47
CA ASN A 170 0.99 -14.06 8.12
C ASN A 170 0.52 -14.99 7.00
N LEU A 171 0.75 -14.59 5.76
CA LEU A 171 0.43 -15.39 4.59
C LEU A 171 1.19 -16.73 4.56
N ASN A 172 2.40 -16.79 5.14
CA ASN A 172 3.15 -18.05 5.24
C ASN A 172 2.41 -19.11 6.05
N ASN A 173 1.70 -18.69 7.09
CA ASN A 173 0.89 -19.61 7.90
C ASN A 173 -0.51 -19.85 7.33
N ALA A 174 -1.04 -18.88 6.57
CA ALA A 174 -2.36 -19.00 5.96
C ALA A 174 -2.34 -19.86 4.70
N ILE A 175 -1.25 -19.83 3.92
CA ILE A 175 -1.18 -20.60 2.68
C ILE A 175 -0.81 -22.04 2.98
N THR A 176 -1.76 -22.92 2.72
CA THR A 176 -1.52 -24.36 2.80
C THR A 176 -1.16 -24.90 1.42
N MET A 177 -0.06 -25.65 1.35
CA MET A 177 0.32 -26.43 0.18
C MET A 177 -0.27 -27.83 0.34
N PRO A 178 -1.51 -28.07 -0.08
CA PRO A 178 -2.12 -29.40 0.08
C PRO A 178 -1.40 -30.41 -0.80
N THR A 179 -1.33 -31.62 -0.37
CA THR A 179 -0.63 -32.76 -1.00
C THR A 179 -1.18 -33.14 -2.37
N SER A 180 -2.27 -32.52 -2.80
CA SER A 180 -2.89 -32.73 -4.10
C SER A 180 -3.51 -31.45 -4.63
N THR A 181 -2.85 -30.78 -5.51
CA THR A 181 -3.44 -30.00 -6.61
C THR A 181 -3.98 -28.59 -6.39
N THR A 182 -4.22 -28.09 -5.17
CA THR A 182 -4.77 -26.74 -4.96
C THR A 182 -3.95 -25.99 -3.91
N VAL A 183 -3.36 -24.86 -4.26
CA VAL A 183 -2.81 -23.92 -3.29
C VAL A 183 -3.96 -23.04 -2.79
N ALA A 184 -4.16 -22.97 -1.49
CA ALA A 184 -5.26 -22.24 -0.90
C ALA A 184 -4.81 -21.49 0.36
N ALA A 185 -5.47 -20.37 0.66
CA ALA A 185 -5.34 -19.69 1.93
C ALA A 185 -6.44 -20.14 2.90
N ASP A 186 -6.06 -20.36 4.15
CA ASP A 186 -6.96 -20.71 5.25
C ASP A 186 -6.60 -19.87 6.49
N PHE A 187 -7.36 -18.82 6.73
CA PHE A 187 -7.17 -17.94 7.89
C PHE A 187 -7.69 -18.50 9.20
N THR A 188 -8.27 -19.71 9.21
CA THR A 188 -8.62 -20.42 10.45
C THR A 188 -7.43 -21.12 11.08
N GLN A 189 -6.32 -21.25 10.36
CA GLN A 189 -5.08 -21.82 10.88
C GLN A 189 -4.48 -20.95 11.99
N ALA A 190 -3.73 -21.60 12.88
CA ALA A 190 -3.07 -20.90 13.98
C ALA A 190 -2.02 -19.89 13.47
N ASN A 191 -1.91 -18.77 14.14
CA ASN A 191 -0.90 -17.72 13.85
C ASN A 191 -0.98 -17.12 12.43
N THR A 192 -2.15 -17.17 11.80
CA THR A 192 -2.38 -16.45 10.53
C THR A 192 -2.52 -14.96 10.72
N PHE A 193 -2.81 -14.54 11.95
CA PHE A 193 -2.77 -13.16 12.39
C PHE A 193 -2.03 -13.04 13.70
N ALA A 194 -1.25 -11.96 13.84
CA ALA A 194 -0.67 -11.55 15.10
C ALA A 194 -1.02 -10.06 15.35
N ALA A 195 -1.01 -9.66 16.61
CA ALA A 195 -1.21 -8.26 17.00
C ALA A 195 -0.07 -7.79 17.90
N THR A 196 0.42 -6.59 17.64
CA THR A 196 1.42 -5.93 18.47
C THR A 196 0.97 -4.53 18.86
N THR A 197 1.35 -4.10 20.04
CA THR A 197 1.17 -2.72 20.53
C THR A 197 2.50 -2.04 20.81
N THR A 198 3.60 -2.75 20.58
CA THR A 198 4.94 -2.23 20.72
C THR A 198 5.43 -1.73 19.37
N PRO A 199 5.79 -0.44 19.26
CA PRO A 199 6.34 0.10 18.02
C PRO A 199 7.55 -0.71 17.57
N ARG A 200 7.68 -0.91 16.27
CA ARG A 200 8.83 -1.59 15.70
C ARG A 200 10.08 -0.69 15.83
N THR A 201 11.21 -1.31 16.08
CA THR A 201 12.48 -0.60 15.99
C THR A 201 12.69 -0.13 14.55
N GLY A 202 13.12 1.10 14.33
CA GLY A 202 13.30 1.57 12.96
C GLY A 202 13.70 3.04 12.86
N THR A 203 13.69 3.53 11.65
CA THR A 203 13.89 4.95 11.32
C THR A 203 12.66 5.49 10.59
N PRO A 204 12.09 6.62 11.02
CA PRO A 204 12.48 7.40 12.21
C PRO A 204 12.18 6.64 13.51
N SER A 205 13.04 6.81 14.50
CA SER A 205 13.02 6.04 15.76
C SER A 205 11.76 6.22 16.62
N ASN A 206 10.93 7.19 16.30
CA ASN A 206 9.70 7.52 17.03
C ASN A 206 8.44 7.13 16.26
N ALA A 207 8.56 6.45 15.13
CA ALA A 207 7.40 6.03 14.36
C ALA A 207 6.82 4.74 14.93
N PHE A 208 5.50 4.68 15.04
CA PHE A 208 4.80 3.43 15.26
C PHE A 208 4.81 2.60 13.97
N ASP A 209 4.57 3.26 12.84
CA ASP A 209 4.51 2.59 11.55
C ASP A 209 4.67 3.58 10.38
N THR A 210 4.89 3.07 9.18
CA THR A 210 4.90 3.82 7.94
C THR A 210 3.81 3.31 7.02
N ILE A 211 2.97 4.22 6.58
CA ILE A 211 1.83 3.97 5.71
C ILE A 211 2.23 4.35 4.30
N GLY A 212 2.02 3.46 3.34
CA GLY A 212 2.28 3.71 1.94
C GLY A 212 1.02 3.83 1.11
N ASP A 213 1.10 4.60 0.03
CA ASP A 213 0.12 4.68 -1.06
C ASP A 213 -1.34 4.93 -0.61
N PHE A 214 -1.59 5.88 0.30
CA PHE A 214 -2.95 6.30 0.62
C PHE A 214 -3.48 7.22 -0.49
N ILE A 215 -4.31 6.65 -1.38
CA ILE A 215 -4.84 7.36 -2.55
C ILE A 215 -6.18 8.01 -2.20
N GLY A 216 -6.34 9.28 -2.57
CA GLY A 216 -7.58 10.00 -2.36
C GLY A 216 -7.57 11.44 -2.89
N THR A 217 -8.65 12.14 -2.64
CA THR A 217 -8.82 13.55 -3.02
C THR A 217 -8.45 14.47 -1.87
N VAL A 218 -7.69 15.51 -2.15
CA VAL A 218 -7.36 16.56 -1.18
C VAL A 218 -8.61 17.35 -0.84
N THR A 219 -9.05 17.25 0.41
CA THR A 219 -10.24 17.96 0.92
C THR A 219 -9.88 19.23 1.69
N ALA A 220 -8.70 19.26 2.30
CA ALA A 220 -8.15 20.45 2.95
C ALA A 220 -6.62 20.49 2.79
N LEU A 221 -6.09 21.70 2.63
CA LEU A 221 -4.66 21.96 2.54
C LEU A 221 -4.34 23.28 3.24
N THR A 222 -3.30 23.24 4.08
CA THR A 222 -2.69 24.41 4.73
C THR A 222 -1.17 24.36 4.53
N ASN A 223 -0.45 25.36 5.02
CA ASN A 223 1.03 25.33 4.96
C ASN A 223 1.66 24.24 5.85
N SER A 224 0.89 23.66 6.78
CA SER A 224 1.39 22.70 7.77
C SER A 224 0.62 21.37 7.80
N SER A 225 -0.41 21.21 6.99
CA SER A 225 -1.20 19.99 6.96
C SER A 225 -1.93 19.78 5.65
N ILE A 226 -2.15 18.51 5.32
CA ILE A 226 -2.99 18.06 4.21
C ILE A 226 -4.03 17.08 4.74
N THR A 227 -5.26 17.17 4.24
CA THR A 227 -6.30 16.16 4.48
C THR A 227 -6.67 15.51 3.15
N VAL A 228 -6.49 14.22 3.07
CA VAL A 228 -6.80 13.38 1.90
C VAL A 228 -7.96 12.47 2.25
N GLN A 229 -8.97 12.41 1.40
CA GLN A 229 -10.11 11.52 1.56
C GLN A 229 -10.09 10.46 0.46
N ASN A 230 -10.05 9.20 0.86
CA ASN A 230 -10.23 8.09 -0.07
C ASN A 230 -11.66 8.12 -0.63
N THR A 231 -11.80 8.18 -1.95
CA THR A 231 -13.09 8.36 -2.63
C THR A 231 -13.98 7.12 -2.56
N ILE A 232 -13.40 5.95 -2.31
CA ILE A 232 -14.13 4.68 -2.26
C ILE A 232 -14.60 4.39 -0.83
N THR A 233 -13.69 4.48 0.16
CA THR A 233 -14.01 4.17 1.56
C THR A 233 -14.61 5.34 2.31
N GLY A 234 -14.42 6.57 1.81
CA GLY A 234 -14.75 7.80 2.53
C GLY A 234 -13.81 8.11 3.71
N GLN A 235 -12.82 7.26 3.96
CA GLN A 235 -11.83 7.48 5.02
C GLN A 235 -11.02 8.74 4.74
N SER A 236 -10.90 9.60 5.73
CA SER A 236 -10.10 10.83 5.64
C SER A 236 -8.88 10.73 6.53
N LEU A 237 -7.71 11.05 5.98
CA LEU A 237 -6.46 11.16 6.73
C LEU A 237 -5.96 12.59 6.71
N THR A 238 -5.60 13.09 7.88
CA THR A 238 -4.91 14.38 8.01
C THR A 238 -3.48 14.13 8.43
N ALA A 239 -2.54 14.55 7.60
CA ALA A 239 -1.11 14.47 7.87
C ALA A 239 -0.49 15.85 8.01
N ALA A 240 0.46 15.97 8.92
CA ALA A 240 1.30 17.15 9.05
C ALA A 240 2.26 17.24 7.86
N LEU A 241 2.50 18.45 7.38
CA LEU A 241 3.52 18.79 6.39
C LEU A 241 4.69 19.46 7.08
N ASN A 242 5.90 19.09 6.69
CA ASN A 242 7.13 19.71 7.19
C ASN A 242 8.16 19.87 6.06
N SER A 243 9.34 20.37 6.39
CA SER A 243 10.41 20.58 5.40
C SER A 243 10.99 19.28 4.81
N GLY A 244 10.67 18.13 5.39
CA GLY A 244 11.06 16.82 4.88
C GLY A 244 9.97 16.18 4.00
N THR A 245 8.75 16.74 3.97
CA THR A 245 7.70 16.24 3.08
C THR A 245 8.07 16.53 1.64
N GLN A 246 7.98 15.53 0.81
CA GLN A 246 8.31 15.61 -0.60
C GLN A 246 7.05 15.66 -1.43
N PHE A 247 7.14 16.33 -2.55
CA PHE A 247 6.02 16.52 -3.46
C PHE A 247 6.48 16.19 -4.87
N ASP A 248 5.84 15.22 -5.46
CA ASP A 248 6.03 14.84 -6.85
C ASP A 248 4.83 15.25 -7.68
N ALA A 249 5.10 15.87 -8.83
CA ALA A 249 4.06 16.35 -9.72
C ALA A 249 3.49 15.21 -10.54
N ALA A 250 2.27 15.42 -11.03
CA ALA A 250 1.67 14.51 -11.99
C ALA A 250 2.57 14.28 -13.20
N PRO A 251 2.59 13.07 -13.77
CA PRO A 251 3.44 12.71 -14.90
C PRO A 251 3.31 13.60 -16.13
N SER A 252 2.13 14.17 -16.36
CA SER A 252 1.88 15.08 -17.48
C SER A 252 2.68 16.38 -17.41
N SER A 253 3.04 16.82 -16.22
CA SER A 253 3.75 18.06 -16.00
C SER A 253 5.22 17.88 -15.66
N TYR A 254 5.64 16.80 -15.07
CA TYR A 254 7.00 16.52 -14.53
C TYR A 254 7.72 17.75 -13.96
N SER A 255 6.98 18.80 -13.73
CA SER A 255 7.50 19.97 -13.06
C SER A 255 7.47 19.67 -11.58
N ASN A 256 8.65 19.63 -11.02
CA ASN A 256 8.83 19.56 -9.59
C ASN A 256 7.88 20.53 -8.90
N CYS A 257 7.08 20.05 -7.96
CA CYS A 257 6.47 20.94 -6.99
C CYS A 257 7.59 21.54 -6.13
N ALA A 258 8.32 22.49 -6.70
CA ALA A 258 9.31 23.21 -5.93
C ALA A 258 8.56 23.97 -4.83
N ASN A 259 9.00 23.84 -3.59
CA ASN A 259 8.50 24.57 -2.43
C ASN A 259 7.10 24.18 -1.91
N GLY A 260 6.96 22.97 -1.44
CA GLY A 260 5.93 22.64 -0.45
C GLY A 260 4.49 22.83 -0.94
N GLY A 261 4.10 22.13 -1.98
CA GLY A 261 2.70 22.00 -2.31
C GLY A 261 2.11 23.06 -3.24
N SER A 262 2.91 23.85 -3.95
CA SER A 262 2.39 24.81 -4.95
C SER A 262 1.66 24.13 -6.12
N CYS A 263 1.86 22.84 -6.33
CA CYS A 263 1.20 22.03 -7.35
C CYS A 263 -0.06 21.32 -6.83
N ILE A 264 -0.29 21.34 -5.53
CA ILE A 264 -1.44 20.68 -4.91
C ILE A 264 -2.48 21.72 -4.58
N ALA A 265 -3.72 21.42 -4.89
CA ALA A 265 -4.87 22.21 -4.51
C ALA A 265 -5.96 21.31 -3.91
N LYS A 266 -6.93 21.92 -3.23
CA LYS A 266 -8.16 21.22 -2.88
C LYS A 266 -8.81 20.67 -4.15
N GLY A 267 -9.15 19.38 -4.14
CA GLY A 267 -9.67 18.67 -5.31
C GLY A 267 -8.60 17.88 -6.09
N SER A 268 -7.31 18.12 -5.86
CA SER A 268 -6.26 17.27 -6.44
C SER A 268 -6.43 15.82 -5.95
N VAL A 269 -6.19 14.87 -6.83
CA VAL A 269 -6.04 13.45 -6.46
C VAL A 269 -4.57 13.19 -6.19
N VAL A 270 -4.29 12.57 -5.06
CA VAL A 270 -2.91 12.30 -4.62
C VAL A 270 -2.76 10.88 -4.10
N SER A 271 -1.55 10.36 -4.15
CA SER A 271 -1.07 9.24 -3.33
C SER A 271 -0.21 9.81 -2.22
N MET A 272 -0.46 9.45 -0.98
CA MET A 272 0.25 9.98 0.17
C MET A 272 0.91 8.84 0.95
N ASP A 273 2.21 8.97 1.14
CA ASP A 273 2.97 8.20 2.11
C ASP A 273 3.12 9.00 3.40
N ALA A 274 2.97 8.35 4.55
CA ALA A 274 3.02 9.00 5.84
C ALA A 274 3.63 8.12 6.92
N THR A 275 4.22 8.75 7.92
CA THR A 275 4.68 8.10 9.15
C THR A 275 3.70 8.36 10.28
N LEU A 276 3.25 7.31 10.95
CA LEU A 276 2.48 7.38 12.17
C LEU A 276 3.44 7.53 13.36
N THR A 277 3.35 8.64 14.08
CA THR A 277 4.21 8.93 15.23
C THR A 277 3.58 8.52 16.55
N THR A 278 4.34 8.54 17.65
CA THR A 278 3.88 8.21 19.01
C THR A 278 2.75 9.09 19.52
N SER A 279 2.58 10.28 18.94
CA SER A 279 1.51 11.22 19.27
C SER A 279 0.21 10.97 18.50
N SER A 280 0.11 9.86 17.78
CA SER A 280 -0.99 9.58 16.83
C SER A 280 -1.11 10.62 15.71
N THR A 281 -0.03 11.33 15.44
CA THR A 281 0.03 12.31 14.36
C THR A 281 0.64 11.63 13.14
N LEU A 282 -0.07 11.68 12.03
CA LEU A 282 0.51 11.35 10.73
C LEU A 282 1.38 12.51 10.27
N THR A 283 2.57 12.19 9.77
CA THR A 283 3.44 13.14 9.09
C THR A 283 3.64 12.65 7.67
N ALA A 284 3.23 13.43 6.67
CA ALA A 284 3.43 13.07 5.28
C ALA A 284 4.92 13.05 4.96
N THR A 285 5.39 11.97 4.37
CA THR A 285 6.76 11.80 3.89
C THR A 285 6.86 12.10 2.41
N GLU A 286 5.87 11.68 1.64
CA GLU A 286 5.81 11.86 0.20
C GLU A 286 4.35 12.09 -0.23
N ILE A 287 4.14 12.94 -1.21
CA ILE A 287 2.84 13.20 -1.82
C ILE A 287 3.01 13.27 -3.33
N ASP A 288 2.51 12.26 -4.02
CA ASP A 288 2.45 12.22 -5.47
C ASP A 288 1.14 12.84 -5.95
N VAL A 289 1.21 13.81 -6.83
CA VAL A 289 0.03 14.34 -7.51
C VAL A 289 -0.30 13.45 -8.69
N LEU A 290 -1.49 12.88 -8.68
CA LEU A 290 -1.97 11.99 -9.73
C LEU A 290 -2.72 12.81 -10.78
N ASP A 291 -2.48 12.49 -12.05
CA ASP A 291 -3.18 13.13 -13.18
C ASP A 291 -4.52 12.42 -13.44
N ALA A 292 -5.43 12.54 -12.47
CA ALA A 292 -6.68 11.78 -12.48
C ALA A 292 -7.78 12.32 -13.41
N ALA A 293 -7.66 13.58 -13.85
CA ALA A 293 -8.79 14.27 -14.45
C ALA A 293 -9.04 13.98 -15.94
N ALA A 294 -8.04 13.51 -16.68
CA ALA A 294 -8.12 13.44 -18.14
C ALA A 294 -7.56 12.14 -18.75
N THR A 295 -6.92 11.28 -17.98
CA THR A 295 -6.20 10.11 -18.49
C THR A 295 -6.62 8.84 -17.77
N ASP A 296 -6.75 7.76 -18.52
CA ASP A 296 -6.85 6.41 -17.94
C ASP A 296 -5.49 6.03 -17.39
N GLU A 297 -5.42 5.75 -16.10
CA GLU A 297 -4.20 5.46 -15.40
C GLU A 297 -4.32 4.20 -14.56
N VAL A 298 -3.35 3.32 -14.69
CA VAL A 298 -3.29 2.03 -13.99
C VAL A 298 -1.94 1.83 -13.34
N GLU A 299 -1.92 1.13 -12.22
CA GLU A 299 -0.71 0.72 -11.54
C GLU A 299 -0.72 -0.78 -11.26
N GLY A 300 0.43 -1.43 -11.40
CA GLY A 300 0.55 -2.87 -11.14
C GLY A 300 1.95 -3.40 -11.29
N VAL A 301 2.07 -4.72 -11.09
CA VAL A 301 3.35 -5.45 -11.18
C VAL A 301 3.44 -6.18 -12.50
N ILE A 302 4.56 -6.00 -13.21
CA ILE A 302 4.86 -6.74 -14.43
C ILE A 302 5.11 -8.21 -14.08
N TYR A 303 4.45 -9.10 -14.78
CA TYR A 303 4.72 -10.54 -14.68
C TYR A 303 5.17 -11.10 -16.05
N PRO A 304 5.90 -12.24 -16.08
CA PRO A 304 6.43 -12.77 -17.31
C PRO A 304 5.32 -13.27 -18.25
N THR A 305 5.30 -12.76 -19.48
CA THR A 305 4.41 -13.20 -20.57
C THR A 305 5.16 -13.81 -21.74
N GLY A 306 6.49 -13.90 -21.63
CA GLY A 306 7.40 -14.32 -22.69
C GLY A 306 8.53 -13.32 -22.92
N PRO A 307 9.35 -13.50 -23.94
CA PRO A 307 10.47 -12.60 -24.22
C PRO A 307 9.96 -11.19 -24.58
N LEU A 308 10.47 -10.18 -23.86
CA LEU A 308 10.15 -8.76 -24.04
C LEU A 308 10.92 -8.15 -25.24
N THR A 309 10.94 -8.85 -26.39
CA THR A 309 11.76 -8.47 -27.56
C THR A 309 10.94 -7.98 -28.75
N ALA A 310 9.62 -8.01 -28.66
CA ALA A 310 8.74 -7.54 -29.73
C ALA A 310 8.64 -6.00 -29.75
N THR A 311 8.15 -5.43 -30.86
CA THR A 311 7.84 -3.99 -30.96
C THR A 311 6.41 -3.84 -31.49
N PRO A 312 5.44 -3.29 -30.71
CA PRO A 312 5.61 -2.87 -29.30
C PRO A 312 5.90 -4.06 -28.37
N VAL A 313 6.60 -3.79 -27.28
CA VAL A 313 6.73 -4.75 -26.19
C VAL A 313 5.36 -4.91 -25.54
N VAL A 314 4.92 -6.15 -25.38
CA VAL A 314 3.68 -6.45 -24.63
C VAL A 314 4.05 -7.11 -23.33
N VAL A 315 3.72 -6.46 -22.22
CA VAL A 315 3.91 -7.00 -20.88
C VAL A 315 2.56 -7.38 -20.27
N GLY A 316 2.54 -8.48 -19.53
CA GLY A 316 1.45 -8.73 -18.58
C GLY A 316 1.64 -7.89 -17.34
N MET A 317 0.60 -7.24 -16.85
CA MET A 317 0.61 -6.49 -15.62
C MET A 317 -0.55 -6.93 -14.73
N ILE A 318 -0.25 -7.30 -13.49
CA ILE A 318 -1.25 -7.55 -12.46
C ILE A 318 -1.62 -6.21 -11.85
N LEU A 319 -2.87 -5.82 -12.02
CA LEU A 319 -3.37 -4.55 -11.50
C LEU A 319 -3.40 -4.56 -9.97
N ALA A 320 -2.71 -3.61 -9.39
CA ALA A 320 -2.84 -3.25 -7.98
C ALA A 320 -3.92 -2.18 -7.79
N ASP A 321 -3.91 -1.15 -8.64
CA ASP A 321 -4.86 -0.04 -8.60
C ASP A 321 -5.28 0.45 -9.99
N LYS A 322 -6.51 0.96 -10.06
CA LYS A 322 -6.98 1.86 -11.12
C LYS A 322 -6.95 3.27 -10.54
N ILE A 323 -5.96 4.05 -10.94
CA ILE A 323 -5.78 5.39 -10.38
C ILE A 323 -6.85 6.32 -10.94
N SER A 324 -7.06 6.25 -12.27
CA SER A 324 -8.10 6.99 -12.97
C SER A 324 -8.67 6.14 -14.09
N THR A 325 -9.95 6.29 -14.34
CA THR A 325 -10.62 5.58 -15.45
C THR A 325 -11.00 6.53 -16.58
N GLY A 326 -10.80 7.84 -16.42
CA GLY A 326 -11.28 8.84 -17.37
C GLY A 326 -12.74 8.57 -17.77
N ASP A 327 -13.01 8.60 -19.08
CA ASP A 327 -14.31 8.23 -19.67
C ASP A 327 -14.35 6.76 -20.14
N ASN A 328 -13.33 5.97 -19.84
CA ASN A 328 -13.19 4.60 -20.36
C ASN A 328 -14.04 3.60 -19.58
N THR A 329 -15.20 3.25 -20.14
CA THR A 329 -16.13 2.30 -19.50
C THR A 329 -15.56 0.89 -19.35
N THR A 330 -14.67 0.45 -20.28
CA THR A 330 -14.02 -0.85 -20.18
C THR A 330 -13.07 -0.90 -18.99
N LEU A 331 -12.21 0.12 -18.84
CA LEU A 331 -11.32 0.22 -17.69
C LEU A 331 -12.12 0.41 -16.38
N GLY A 332 -13.17 1.22 -16.42
CA GLY A 332 -14.08 1.42 -15.29
C GLY A 332 -14.70 0.12 -14.77
N ALA A 333 -15.01 -0.83 -15.68
CA ALA A 333 -15.57 -2.13 -15.33
C ALA A 333 -14.52 -3.14 -14.81
N VAL A 334 -13.21 -2.89 -15.00
CA VAL A 334 -12.15 -3.77 -14.49
C VAL A 334 -12.13 -3.74 -12.98
N THR A 335 -12.08 -4.90 -12.36
CA THR A 335 -11.85 -5.01 -10.91
C THR A 335 -10.38 -5.26 -10.64
N THR A 336 -9.84 -4.68 -9.57
CA THR A 336 -8.47 -4.93 -9.12
C THR A 336 -8.39 -6.05 -8.09
N THR A 337 -9.51 -6.68 -7.78
CA THR A 337 -9.57 -7.79 -6.83
C THR A 337 -9.11 -9.10 -7.47
N PHE A 338 -8.47 -9.95 -6.67
CA PHE A 338 -8.06 -11.31 -7.02
C PHE A 338 -7.09 -11.43 -8.22
N GLY A 339 -6.24 -10.41 -8.40
CA GLY A 339 -5.16 -10.50 -9.38
C GLY A 339 -5.60 -10.33 -10.82
N THR A 340 -6.52 -9.43 -11.07
CA THR A 340 -6.87 -9.06 -12.45
C THR A 340 -5.64 -8.57 -13.20
N GLY A 341 -5.39 -9.14 -14.38
CA GLY A 341 -4.27 -8.78 -15.26
C GLY A 341 -4.72 -8.05 -16.50
N ILE A 342 -3.85 -7.18 -16.99
CA ILE A 342 -3.97 -6.58 -18.32
C ILE A 342 -2.72 -6.85 -19.15
N PHE A 343 -2.87 -6.92 -20.47
CA PHE A 343 -1.77 -6.88 -21.42
C PHE A 343 -1.51 -5.44 -21.83
N LEU A 344 -0.34 -4.93 -21.47
CA LEU A 344 0.06 -3.55 -21.72
C LEU A 344 1.04 -3.52 -22.90
N ALA A 345 0.64 -2.92 -24.01
CA ALA A 345 1.53 -2.67 -25.14
C ALA A 345 2.32 -1.37 -24.88
N ALA A 346 3.63 -1.49 -24.76
CA ALA A 346 4.54 -0.37 -24.50
C ALA A 346 5.46 -0.15 -25.73
N ASN A 347 5.43 1.07 -26.28
CA ASN A 347 6.24 1.44 -27.44
C ASN A 347 7.55 2.11 -27.00
N THR A 348 8.57 2.07 -27.87
CA THR A 348 9.87 2.73 -27.63
C THR A 348 9.80 4.25 -27.70
N SER A 349 8.76 4.80 -28.30
CA SER A 349 8.59 6.25 -28.52
C SER A 349 7.83 6.98 -27.42
N ILE A 350 7.41 6.29 -26.36
CA ILE A 350 6.72 6.90 -25.21
C ILE A 350 7.72 7.30 -24.12
N ASN A 351 7.27 8.10 -23.17
CA ASN A 351 8.12 8.50 -22.05
C ASN A 351 8.23 7.35 -21.03
N TYR A 352 9.46 7.09 -20.61
CA TYR A 352 9.81 6.22 -19.50
C TYR A 352 10.44 7.07 -18.42
N VAL A 353 9.87 7.09 -17.23
CA VAL A 353 10.24 8.02 -16.18
C VAL A 353 10.37 7.28 -14.87
N ILE A 354 11.33 7.72 -14.06
CA ILE A 354 11.43 7.39 -12.65
C ILE A 354 10.86 8.56 -11.88
N ASP A 355 9.76 8.36 -11.19
CA ASP A 355 9.03 9.41 -10.47
C ASP A 355 9.57 9.64 -9.04
N GLU A 356 10.60 8.93 -8.66
CA GLU A 356 11.12 8.93 -7.29
C GLU A 356 12.30 9.88 -7.17
N LYS A 357 11.99 11.11 -6.92
CA LYS A 357 12.92 12.22 -6.99
C LYS A 357 14.05 12.20 -5.99
N ASN A 358 13.76 11.74 -4.79
CA ASN A 358 14.75 11.74 -3.71
C ASN A 358 15.88 10.76 -3.90
N LEU A 359 15.55 9.60 -4.42
CA LEU A 359 16.56 8.61 -4.74
C LEU A 359 17.28 8.99 -6.03
N THR A 360 16.58 9.53 -7.02
CA THR A 360 17.17 9.90 -8.32
C THR A 360 18.10 11.11 -8.25
N ASN A 361 17.91 12.03 -7.30
CA ASN A 361 18.83 13.14 -7.09
C ASN A 361 20.19 12.71 -6.54
N SER A 362 20.29 11.52 -5.95
CA SER A 362 21.52 10.98 -5.38
C SER A 362 22.34 10.14 -6.36
N ILE A 363 21.69 9.64 -7.42
CA ILE A 363 22.30 8.84 -8.49
C ILE A 363 21.66 9.19 -9.82
N THR A 364 22.43 9.04 -10.90
CA THR A 364 21.84 9.04 -12.25
C THR A 364 21.14 7.69 -12.44
N PRO A 365 19.82 7.63 -12.55
CA PRO A 365 19.14 6.36 -12.74
C PRO A 365 19.52 5.82 -14.12
N VAL A 366 20.09 4.62 -14.14
CA VAL A 366 20.43 3.90 -15.34
C VAL A 366 19.54 2.66 -15.40
N GLY A 367 18.95 2.39 -16.55
CA GLY A 367 18.17 1.16 -16.75
C GLY A 367 16.64 1.34 -16.61
N PHE A 368 16.13 2.54 -16.90
CA PHE A 368 14.72 2.76 -17.15
C PHE A 368 14.53 3.93 -18.13
N ALA A 369 14.84 3.70 -19.41
CA ALA A 369 14.80 4.74 -20.46
C ALA A 369 13.99 4.30 -21.70
N GLY A 370 13.49 3.08 -21.71
CA GLY A 370 12.76 2.55 -22.86
C GLY A 370 12.07 1.22 -22.56
N SER A 371 11.31 0.72 -23.52
CA SER A 371 10.59 -0.57 -23.38
C SER A 371 11.51 -1.76 -23.15
N GLY A 372 12.78 -1.69 -23.56
CA GLY A 372 13.78 -2.71 -23.28
C GLY A 372 14.23 -2.80 -21.82
N ASP A 373 13.87 -1.80 -21.02
CA ASP A 373 14.17 -1.76 -19.58
C ASP A 373 13.03 -2.30 -18.71
N LEU A 374 11.92 -2.70 -19.32
CA LEU A 374 10.80 -3.32 -18.61
C LEU A 374 11.18 -4.74 -18.19
N LEU A 375 11.00 -5.03 -16.91
CA LEU A 375 11.35 -6.30 -16.27
C LEU A 375 10.18 -6.88 -15.49
N ALA A 376 10.07 -8.20 -15.48
CA ALA A 376 9.14 -8.87 -14.58
C ALA A 376 9.52 -8.57 -13.12
N GLY A 377 8.53 -8.22 -12.30
CA GLY A 377 8.71 -7.80 -10.92
C GLY A 377 8.81 -6.28 -10.71
N GLN A 378 8.95 -5.50 -11.79
CA GLN A 378 8.82 -4.04 -11.65
C GLN A 378 7.37 -3.67 -11.36
N GLN A 379 7.17 -2.78 -10.42
CA GLN A 379 5.91 -2.06 -10.29
C GLN A 379 5.97 -0.82 -11.17
N ILE A 380 4.97 -0.67 -12.00
CA ILE A 380 4.86 0.46 -12.92
C ILE A 380 3.48 1.10 -12.80
N ARG A 381 3.42 2.40 -13.05
CA ARG A 381 2.22 3.16 -13.32
C ARG A 381 2.23 3.53 -14.79
N ALA A 382 1.10 3.42 -15.47
CA ALA A 382 1.01 3.72 -16.89
C ALA A 382 -0.24 4.52 -17.21
N HIS A 383 -0.08 5.59 -17.99
CA HIS A 383 -1.19 6.17 -18.72
C HIS A 383 -1.51 5.28 -19.89
N VAL A 384 -2.78 4.96 -20.07
CA VAL A 384 -3.23 4.00 -21.08
C VAL A 384 -4.30 4.57 -21.99
N THR A 385 -4.32 4.04 -23.21
CA THR A 385 -5.36 4.29 -24.20
C THR A 385 -5.75 2.97 -24.86
N ASN A 386 -6.75 2.99 -25.72
CA ASN A 386 -7.20 1.82 -26.48
C ASN A 386 -7.48 0.60 -25.60
N VAL A 387 -8.10 0.83 -24.43
CA VAL A 387 -8.45 -0.26 -23.53
C VAL A 387 -9.57 -1.09 -24.16
N THR A 388 -9.31 -2.38 -24.34
CA THR A 388 -10.25 -3.33 -24.95
C THR A 388 -10.36 -4.60 -24.12
N SER A 389 -11.54 -5.20 -24.12
CA SER A 389 -11.77 -6.51 -23.51
C SER A 389 -11.98 -7.54 -24.63
N GLY A 390 -11.23 -8.61 -24.59
CA GLY A 390 -11.28 -9.71 -25.55
C GLY A 390 -11.31 -11.08 -24.88
N THR A 391 -11.32 -12.12 -25.68
CA THR A 391 -11.29 -13.52 -25.18
C THR A 391 -10.01 -13.87 -24.43
N SER A 392 -8.91 -13.16 -24.73
CA SER A 392 -7.61 -13.35 -24.07
C SER A 392 -7.42 -12.45 -22.83
N GLY A 393 -8.43 -11.67 -22.45
CA GLY A 393 -8.34 -10.72 -21.34
C GLY A 393 -8.42 -9.27 -21.80
N ILE A 394 -7.99 -8.37 -20.92
CA ILE A 394 -7.98 -6.93 -21.16
C ILE A 394 -6.65 -6.55 -21.76
N SER A 395 -6.66 -5.67 -22.76
CA SER A 395 -5.45 -5.09 -23.33
C SER A 395 -5.56 -3.58 -23.43
N ALA A 396 -4.41 -2.91 -23.31
CA ALA A 396 -4.29 -1.46 -23.34
C ALA A 396 -2.97 -1.05 -24.01
N THR A 397 -2.90 0.18 -24.49
CA THR A 397 -1.67 0.78 -25.02
C THR A 397 -1.16 1.83 -24.05
N ALA A 398 0.08 1.70 -23.60
CA ALA A 398 0.72 2.72 -22.78
C ALA A 398 1.08 3.95 -23.62
N THR A 399 0.85 5.12 -23.08
CA THR A 399 1.30 6.42 -23.62
C THR A 399 2.41 7.04 -22.78
N ASN A 400 2.54 6.59 -21.54
CA ASN A 400 3.57 6.97 -20.59
C ASN A 400 3.76 5.83 -19.60
N VAL A 401 4.97 5.58 -19.15
CA VAL A 401 5.27 4.54 -18.14
C VAL A 401 6.20 5.13 -17.07
N LEU A 402 5.76 5.01 -15.82
CA LEU A 402 6.53 5.41 -14.65
C LEU A 402 6.98 4.17 -13.90
N LEU A 403 8.25 4.13 -13.54
CA LEU A 403 8.75 3.12 -12.60
C LEU A 403 8.32 3.51 -11.19
N ARG A 404 7.71 2.58 -10.50
CA ARG A 404 7.29 2.71 -9.11
C ARG A 404 8.07 1.77 -8.21
N TRP A 405 7.82 1.87 -6.91
CA TRP A 405 8.44 1.04 -5.90
C TRP A 405 7.99 -0.42 -6.00
N SER A 406 8.89 -1.31 -6.37
CA SER A 406 8.67 -2.75 -6.29
C SER A 406 8.82 -3.23 -4.85
N ARG A 407 7.99 -4.20 -4.43
CA ARG A 407 8.07 -4.87 -3.12
C ARG A 407 8.63 -6.25 -3.35
N ILE A 408 9.77 -6.51 -2.74
CA ILE A 408 10.55 -7.71 -3.00
C ILE A 408 11.01 -8.29 -1.68
N SER A 409 10.76 -9.57 -1.46
CA SER A 409 11.19 -10.29 -0.28
C SER A 409 12.25 -11.35 -0.61
N GLY A 410 13.08 -11.65 0.36
CA GLY A 410 14.15 -12.62 0.26
C GLY A 410 14.88 -12.78 1.59
N SER A 411 16.14 -13.19 1.52
CA SER A 411 17.00 -13.32 2.70
C SER A 411 18.29 -12.55 2.50
N ILE A 412 18.83 -11.97 3.56
CA ILE A 412 20.12 -11.28 3.55
C ILE A 412 21.23 -12.31 3.30
N ASN A 413 22.08 -12.08 2.29
CA ASN A 413 23.18 -12.96 1.94
C ASN A 413 24.54 -12.44 2.40
N SER A 414 24.82 -11.16 2.19
CA SER A 414 26.10 -10.55 2.58
C SER A 414 25.99 -9.03 2.70
N PHE A 415 26.99 -8.40 3.28
CA PHE A 415 27.10 -6.95 3.44
C PHE A 415 28.31 -6.40 2.70
N ALA A 416 28.16 -5.17 2.18
CA ALA A 416 29.23 -4.39 1.56
C ALA A 416 29.04 -2.91 1.94
N GLY A 417 29.64 -2.49 3.06
CA GLY A 417 29.40 -1.15 3.64
C GLY A 417 27.95 -0.99 4.06
N ASN A 418 27.30 0.06 3.56
CA ASN A 418 25.87 0.31 3.81
C ASN A 418 24.96 -0.52 2.90
N ASN A 419 25.53 -1.25 1.95
CA ASN A 419 24.76 -2.07 1.01
C ASN A 419 24.75 -3.53 1.45
N PHE A 420 23.82 -4.29 0.90
CA PHE A 420 23.73 -5.73 1.14
C PHE A 420 23.32 -6.47 -0.12
N THR A 421 23.42 -7.78 -0.10
CA THR A 421 22.89 -8.63 -1.16
C THR A 421 21.78 -9.51 -0.62
N MET A 422 20.82 -9.84 -1.49
CA MET A 422 19.69 -10.72 -1.19
C MET A 422 19.75 -12.00 -2.01
N THR A 423 19.29 -13.08 -1.40
CA THR A 423 19.01 -14.37 -2.05
C THR A 423 17.59 -14.81 -1.77
N GLY A 424 17.15 -15.91 -2.40
CA GLY A 424 15.78 -16.40 -2.24
C GLY A 424 14.74 -15.51 -2.92
N LEU A 425 15.17 -14.73 -3.90
CA LEU A 425 14.26 -13.96 -4.74
C LEU A 425 13.42 -14.90 -5.61
N PRO A 426 12.17 -14.51 -5.95
CA PRO A 426 11.39 -15.19 -6.96
C PRO A 426 12.18 -15.37 -8.27
N GLN A 427 12.08 -16.54 -8.90
CA GLN A 427 12.91 -16.86 -10.07
C GLN A 427 12.70 -15.87 -11.22
N TYR A 428 11.46 -15.39 -11.41
CA TYR A 428 11.14 -14.46 -12.48
C TYR A 428 11.75 -13.06 -12.27
N ILE A 429 12.03 -12.67 -11.01
CA ILE A 429 12.76 -11.44 -10.65
C ILE A 429 14.27 -11.67 -10.70
N ALA A 430 14.71 -12.89 -10.40
CA ALA A 430 16.11 -13.22 -10.26
C ALA A 430 16.90 -13.24 -11.56
N THR A 431 16.23 -13.06 -12.71
CA THR A 431 16.86 -13.11 -14.03
C THR A 431 16.74 -11.77 -14.73
N LEU A 432 17.89 -11.12 -14.97
CA LEU A 432 17.99 -9.87 -15.70
C LEU A 432 18.69 -10.15 -17.02
N ASN A 433 18.06 -9.82 -18.17
CA ASN A 433 18.60 -10.08 -19.50
C ASN A 433 19.16 -11.52 -19.67
N SER A 434 18.39 -12.50 -19.16
CA SER A 434 18.77 -13.93 -19.14
C SER A 434 19.97 -14.23 -18.24
N THR A 435 20.42 -13.30 -17.43
CA THR A 435 21.50 -13.49 -16.47
C THR A 435 20.93 -13.57 -15.05
N LEU A 436 21.31 -14.59 -14.30
CA LEU A 436 20.90 -14.74 -12.92
C LEU A 436 21.51 -13.62 -12.08
N ILE A 437 20.68 -12.83 -11.39
CA ILE A 437 21.12 -11.71 -10.54
C ILE A 437 21.24 -12.08 -9.05
N GLN A 438 21.11 -13.35 -8.70
CA GLN A 438 21.28 -13.80 -7.31
C GLN A 438 22.76 -14.18 -7.04
N PRO A 439 23.33 -13.71 -5.91
CA PRO A 439 22.76 -12.78 -4.93
C PRO A 439 22.61 -11.36 -5.52
N ALA A 440 21.40 -10.80 -5.38
CA ALA A 440 21.08 -9.49 -5.94
C ALA A 440 21.53 -8.36 -5.02
N ALA A 441 22.22 -7.37 -5.58
CA ALA A 441 22.70 -6.22 -4.83
C ALA A 441 21.56 -5.22 -4.55
N VAL A 442 21.49 -4.78 -3.30
CA VAL A 442 20.59 -3.74 -2.81
C VAL A 442 21.41 -2.56 -2.34
N PHE A 443 21.18 -1.41 -2.95
CA PHE A 443 21.76 -0.15 -2.54
C PHE A 443 20.89 0.52 -1.50
N THR A 444 21.50 1.00 -0.40
CA THR A 444 20.80 1.78 0.62
C THR A 444 21.40 3.18 0.70
N TYR A 445 20.56 4.18 0.81
CA TYR A 445 20.95 5.58 0.93
C TYR A 445 21.19 5.93 2.39
N GLN A 446 22.31 6.57 2.70
CA GLN A 446 22.68 6.88 4.07
C GLN A 446 21.62 7.67 4.86
N ASN A 447 20.91 8.58 4.19
CA ASN A 447 19.90 9.44 4.80
C ASN A 447 18.52 9.34 4.13
N GLY A 448 18.29 8.35 3.29
CA GLY A 448 17.04 8.22 2.51
C GLY A 448 16.35 6.88 2.66
N THR A 449 17.10 5.80 2.92
CA THR A 449 16.47 4.49 3.16
C THR A 449 15.91 4.41 4.57
N LEU A 450 14.62 4.11 4.67
CA LEU A 450 13.96 3.84 5.95
C LEU A 450 14.21 2.38 6.37
N PHE A 451 14.39 2.16 7.66
CA PHE A 451 14.53 0.82 8.22
C PHE A 451 13.38 0.53 9.19
N ASP A 452 12.85 -0.69 9.14
CA ASP A 452 11.75 -1.17 9.95
C ASP A 452 12.07 -2.55 10.52
N GLY A 453 11.96 -2.72 11.82
CA GLY A 453 12.44 -3.88 12.58
C GLY A 453 13.91 -3.80 12.98
N VAL A 454 14.68 -2.91 12.37
CA VAL A 454 16.10 -2.66 12.64
C VAL A 454 16.43 -1.17 12.47
N THR A 455 17.55 -0.73 13.00
CA THR A 455 17.99 0.70 12.95
C THR A 455 18.87 1.02 11.74
N GLY A 456 19.25 0.04 10.96
CA GLY A 456 20.14 0.20 9.80
C GLY A 456 20.92 -1.08 9.52
N THR A 457 21.82 -1.02 8.53
CA THR A 457 22.67 -2.16 8.14
C THR A 457 23.67 -2.59 9.21
N GLY A 458 23.95 -1.75 10.21
CA GLY A 458 24.80 -2.05 11.37
C GLY A 458 24.04 -2.64 12.57
N ASP A 459 22.74 -2.80 12.49
CA ASP A 459 21.96 -3.39 13.57
C ASP A 459 22.28 -4.90 13.71
N PRO A 460 22.51 -5.43 14.92
CA PRO A 460 22.83 -6.86 15.11
C PRO A 460 21.72 -7.81 14.66
N ASN A 461 20.47 -7.33 14.59
CA ASN A 461 19.34 -8.10 14.07
C ASN A 461 19.28 -8.08 12.52
N PHE A 462 19.98 -7.16 11.87
CA PHE A 462 20.15 -7.15 10.42
C PHE A 462 21.33 -8.05 10.03
N ALA A 463 21.10 -9.36 10.01
CA ALA A 463 22.15 -10.38 9.90
C ALA A 463 21.92 -11.32 8.71
N VAL A 464 23.00 -11.91 8.22
CA VAL A 464 22.99 -12.93 7.16
C VAL A 464 22.00 -14.06 7.49
N GLY A 465 21.21 -14.46 6.51
CA GLY A 465 20.17 -15.50 6.63
C GLY A 465 18.83 -15.01 7.18
N LYS A 466 18.74 -13.76 7.64
CA LYS A 466 17.46 -13.20 8.09
C LYS A 466 16.57 -12.88 6.90
N PRO A 467 15.25 -13.11 7.01
CA PRO A 467 14.30 -12.65 6.02
C PRO A 467 14.31 -11.12 5.96
N VAL A 468 14.11 -10.59 4.78
CA VAL A 468 14.04 -9.15 4.53
C VAL A 468 13.06 -8.87 3.41
N ALA A 469 12.27 -7.81 3.56
CA ALA A 469 11.48 -7.23 2.49
C ALA A 469 11.96 -5.82 2.19
N ILE A 470 12.03 -5.46 0.91
CA ILE A 470 12.43 -4.13 0.45
C ILE A 470 11.33 -3.48 -0.37
N ARG A 471 11.20 -2.17 -0.20
CA ARG A 471 10.54 -1.27 -1.15
C ARG A 471 11.64 -0.59 -1.94
N ALA A 472 11.75 -0.89 -3.23
CA ALA A 472 12.88 -0.47 -4.04
C ALA A 472 12.50 -0.17 -5.49
N LEU A 473 13.21 0.74 -6.13
CA LEU A 473 13.24 0.81 -7.60
C LEU A 473 13.99 -0.42 -8.11
N PHE A 474 13.38 -1.13 -9.04
CA PHE A 474 14.01 -2.26 -9.73
C PHE A 474 14.44 -1.83 -11.12
N LEU A 475 15.74 -1.66 -11.31
CA LEU A 475 16.34 -1.11 -12.52
C LEU A 475 16.96 -2.22 -13.38
N ASN A 476 16.87 -2.08 -14.70
CA ASN A 476 17.62 -2.90 -15.64
C ASN A 476 19.10 -2.47 -15.66
N SER A 477 19.77 -2.68 -14.54
CA SER A 477 21.17 -2.26 -14.32
C SER A 477 21.97 -3.37 -13.67
N ASN A 478 23.21 -3.53 -14.11
CA ASN A 478 24.12 -4.54 -13.54
C ASN A 478 24.69 -4.13 -12.17
N ALA A 479 24.46 -2.88 -11.70
CA ALA A 479 25.04 -2.43 -10.43
C ALA A 479 24.28 -1.25 -9.83
N PRO A 480 23.78 -1.41 -8.66
CA PRO A 480 22.96 -2.52 -8.15
C PRO A 480 21.53 -2.43 -8.70
N PRO A 481 20.85 -3.54 -8.98
CA PRO A 481 19.52 -3.51 -9.59
C PRO A 481 18.44 -2.95 -8.67
N PHE A 482 18.61 -3.03 -7.35
CA PHE A 482 17.63 -2.54 -6.38
C PHE A 482 18.13 -1.30 -5.66
N GLN A 483 17.31 -0.25 -5.72
CA GLN A 483 17.54 1.02 -5.03
C GLN A 483 16.49 1.16 -3.93
N ALA A 484 16.86 0.83 -2.69
CA ALA A 484 15.90 0.69 -1.60
C ALA A 484 15.49 2.02 -0.97
N ALA A 485 14.19 2.33 -0.97
CA ALA A 485 13.60 3.38 -0.15
C ALA A 485 13.30 2.89 1.27
N LYS A 486 12.92 1.61 1.41
CA LYS A 486 12.65 1.01 2.70
C LYS A 486 13.15 -0.43 2.77
N VAL A 487 13.61 -0.80 3.94
CA VAL A 487 14.04 -2.16 4.29
C VAL A 487 13.31 -2.58 5.56
N ARG A 488 12.55 -3.66 5.50
CA ARG A 488 11.84 -4.25 6.63
C ARG A 488 12.45 -5.61 6.97
N VAL A 489 12.78 -5.81 8.25
CA VAL A 489 13.09 -7.12 8.82
C VAL A 489 11.88 -7.55 9.63
N PRO A 490 11.18 -8.62 9.23
CA PRO A 490 9.96 -9.12 9.89
C PRO A 490 10.15 -9.54 11.34
#